data_a9756993a3f9af787ef88a51789aa60a
#
_entry.id   a9756993a3f9af787ef88a51789aa60a
#
_cell.length_a   1.000
_cell.length_b   1.000
_cell.length_c   1.000
_cell.angle_alpha   90.00
_cell.angle_beta   90.00
_cell.angle_gamma   90.00
#
_symmetry.space_group_name_H-M   'P 1'
#
loop_
_entity.id
_entity.type
_entity.pdbx_description
1 polymer ?
#
loop_
_entity_poly.entity_id
_entity_poly.type
_entity_poly.pdbx_seq_one_letter_code
_entity_poly.pdbx_strand_id
1 'polypeptide(L)'
;MLDKETKQNLEQYLALIESPIVFSVSLDNSENSQKLAEFTKEIAEMSPKISWEKRDSMRTPSFSINPVGKESGIVFAGIPLGHEFSSFLLAMLQISGRAPKISESLSLKIKKITQTLHFDSYVSLTCHNCPDVVQALNILAVLNPNITHTMIEGGMFQKEIDDKKIMAVPTVFLNGEEFSSGRMTMEQIFEKITGPLIEEVLFEKVPYDVLVIGGGPAASSAVIYAARKGIRTGLVADSFGGQVVETLGIENMIGTSYTEGPKLMQQVESHVRSYPIDIMMNQQAVSLNKEQHFINIGLA
;
A
#
# COMPACT_ATOMS: atom_id res chain seq x y z
N MET A 1 -19.70 -20.91 -6.06
CA MET A 1 -19.80 -19.47 -5.79
C MET A 1 -18.99 -18.64 -6.78
N LEU A 2 -17.76 -19.03 -7.07
CA LEU A 2 -16.91 -18.39 -8.09
C LEU A 2 -17.30 -18.85 -9.50
N ASP A 3 -17.35 -17.91 -10.47
CA ASP A 3 -17.53 -18.26 -11.88
C ASP A 3 -16.27 -18.94 -12.48
N LYS A 4 -16.40 -19.47 -13.69
CA LYS A 4 -15.35 -20.26 -14.31
C LYS A 4 -14.09 -19.43 -14.62
N GLU A 5 -14.25 -18.16 -14.99
CA GLU A 5 -13.13 -17.28 -15.33
C GLU A 5 -12.35 -16.90 -14.05
N THR A 6 -13.08 -16.55 -13.00
CA THR A 6 -12.48 -16.26 -11.68
C THR A 6 -11.71 -17.47 -11.13
N LYS A 7 -12.24 -18.70 -11.31
CA LYS A 7 -11.53 -19.93 -10.90
C LYS A 7 -10.23 -20.15 -11.68
N GLN A 8 -10.26 -19.97 -13.00
CA GLN A 8 -9.05 -20.10 -13.83
C GLN A 8 -7.96 -19.09 -13.43
N ASN A 9 -8.37 -17.84 -13.16
CA ASN A 9 -7.44 -16.83 -12.69
C ASN A 9 -6.90 -17.20 -11.29
N LEU A 10 -7.77 -17.64 -10.39
CA LEU A 10 -7.39 -18.07 -9.04
C LEU A 10 -6.36 -19.19 -9.05
N GLU A 11 -6.52 -20.23 -9.91
CA GLU A 11 -5.56 -21.32 -10.05
C GLU A 11 -4.13 -20.83 -10.32
N GLN A 12 -3.98 -19.80 -11.15
CA GLN A 12 -2.67 -19.22 -11.44
C GLN A 12 -2.05 -18.58 -10.19
N TYR A 13 -2.84 -17.89 -9.36
CA TYR A 13 -2.37 -17.32 -8.10
C TYR A 13 -2.08 -18.40 -7.05
N LEU A 14 -2.93 -19.44 -6.96
CA LEU A 14 -2.73 -20.54 -6.02
C LEU A 14 -1.43 -21.32 -6.30
N ALA A 15 -1.04 -21.44 -7.57
CA ALA A 15 0.25 -22.02 -7.95
C ALA A 15 1.47 -21.22 -7.43
N LEU A 16 1.27 -19.94 -7.12
CA LEU A 16 2.31 -19.03 -6.60
C LEU A 16 2.45 -19.05 -5.08
N ILE A 17 1.60 -19.78 -4.35
CA ILE A 17 1.70 -19.95 -2.90
C ILE A 17 3.02 -20.68 -2.57
N GLU A 18 3.85 -20.06 -1.73
CA GLU A 18 5.17 -20.61 -1.36
C GLU A 18 5.06 -21.61 -0.22
N SER A 19 4.57 -21.18 0.92
CA SER A 19 4.39 -22.02 2.12
C SER A 19 2.91 -22.28 2.41
N PRO A 20 2.57 -23.40 3.08
CA PRO A 20 1.19 -23.70 3.45
C PRO A 20 0.57 -22.63 4.34
N ILE A 21 -0.71 -22.34 4.10
CA ILE A 21 -1.53 -21.40 4.85
C ILE A 21 -2.81 -22.05 5.36
N VAL A 22 -3.41 -21.43 6.37
CA VAL A 22 -4.65 -21.89 7.03
C VAL A 22 -5.70 -20.79 6.94
N PHE A 23 -6.90 -21.13 6.49
CA PHE A 23 -8.09 -20.31 6.68
C PHE A 23 -8.73 -20.68 8.02
N SER A 24 -8.66 -19.80 9.01
CA SER A 24 -9.35 -19.96 10.28
C SER A 24 -10.65 -19.17 10.24
N VAL A 25 -11.80 -19.87 10.23
CA VAL A 25 -13.10 -19.32 9.82
C VAL A 25 -14.08 -19.28 10.98
N SER A 26 -14.66 -18.12 11.26
CA SER A 26 -15.70 -17.88 12.26
C SER A 26 -17.08 -17.86 11.61
N LEU A 27 -17.96 -18.76 12.03
CA LEU A 27 -19.26 -19.00 11.43
C LEU A 27 -20.34 -19.16 12.50
N ASP A 28 -21.48 -18.55 12.24
CA ASP A 28 -22.76 -18.80 12.94
C ASP A 28 -23.76 -19.54 12.04
N ASN A 29 -25.06 -19.50 12.39
CA ASN A 29 -26.10 -20.15 11.62
C ASN A 29 -26.73 -19.26 10.53
N SER A 30 -26.14 -18.08 10.25
CA SER A 30 -26.68 -17.13 9.26
C SER A 30 -26.40 -17.60 7.82
N GLU A 31 -27.21 -17.08 6.88
CA GLU A 31 -26.99 -17.29 5.45
C GLU A 31 -25.64 -16.74 5.00
N ASN A 32 -25.19 -15.63 5.56
CA ASN A 32 -23.88 -15.03 5.25
C ASN A 32 -22.74 -15.94 5.69
N SER A 33 -22.85 -16.60 6.85
CA SER A 33 -21.89 -17.62 7.30
C SER A 33 -21.83 -18.84 6.37
N GLN A 34 -22.97 -19.27 5.84
CA GLN A 34 -23.02 -20.38 4.87
C GLN A 34 -22.28 -19.98 3.58
N LYS A 35 -22.55 -18.79 3.05
CA LYS A 35 -21.86 -18.26 1.86
C LYS A 35 -20.34 -18.11 2.08
N LEU A 36 -19.93 -17.61 3.24
CA LEU A 36 -18.50 -17.51 3.58
C LEU A 36 -17.84 -18.88 3.68
N ALA A 37 -18.51 -19.86 4.29
CA ALA A 37 -18.01 -21.23 4.38
C ALA A 37 -17.85 -21.88 3.00
N GLU A 38 -18.82 -21.69 2.12
CA GLU A 38 -18.73 -22.16 0.73
C GLU A 38 -17.55 -21.53 -0.01
N PHE A 39 -17.41 -20.20 0.08
CA PHE A 39 -16.31 -19.46 -0.54
C PHE A 39 -14.95 -19.94 -0.09
N THR A 40 -14.72 -20.01 1.22
CA THR A 40 -13.41 -20.38 1.79
C THR A 40 -13.08 -21.86 1.58
N LYS A 41 -14.04 -22.76 1.66
CA LYS A 41 -13.86 -24.19 1.36
C LYS A 41 -13.56 -24.42 -0.11
N GLU A 42 -14.32 -23.80 -1.01
CA GLU A 42 -14.10 -23.90 -2.46
C GLU A 42 -12.66 -23.56 -2.83
N ILE A 43 -12.09 -22.50 -2.23
CA ILE A 43 -10.69 -22.08 -2.46
C ILE A 43 -9.71 -23.05 -1.81
N ALA A 44 -9.97 -23.52 -0.59
CA ALA A 44 -9.10 -24.46 0.09
C ALA A 44 -8.99 -25.79 -0.66
N GLU A 45 -10.08 -26.27 -1.27
CA GLU A 45 -10.10 -27.49 -2.08
C GLU A 45 -9.30 -27.36 -3.40
N MET A 46 -9.06 -26.12 -3.89
CA MET A 46 -8.30 -25.88 -5.11
C MET A 46 -6.78 -25.97 -4.93
N SER A 47 -6.27 -26.01 -3.69
CA SER A 47 -4.83 -26.08 -3.44
C SER A 47 -4.48 -26.94 -2.21
N PRO A 48 -3.59 -27.93 -2.32
CA PRO A 48 -3.14 -28.72 -1.18
C PRO A 48 -2.33 -27.91 -0.17
N LYS A 49 -1.96 -26.69 -0.48
CA LYS A 49 -1.26 -25.76 0.42
C LYS A 49 -2.20 -24.92 1.27
N ILE A 50 -3.52 -25.06 1.10
CA ILE A 50 -4.50 -24.33 1.91
C ILE A 50 -5.30 -25.30 2.73
N SER A 51 -5.23 -25.16 4.06
CA SER A 51 -6.07 -25.87 5.00
C SER A 51 -7.18 -24.98 5.53
N TRP A 52 -8.24 -25.60 6.04
CA TRP A 52 -9.42 -24.91 6.53
C TRP A 52 -9.76 -25.43 7.95
N GLU A 53 -10.01 -24.52 8.87
CA GLU A 53 -10.44 -24.85 10.24
C GLU A 53 -11.52 -23.89 10.72
N LYS A 54 -12.37 -24.34 11.63
CA LYS A 54 -13.34 -23.48 12.31
C LYS A 54 -12.71 -22.89 13.56
N ARG A 55 -12.81 -21.55 13.72
CA ARG A 55 -12.27 -20.82 14.87
C ARG A 55 -13.13 -19.59 15.17
N ASP A 56 -13.46 -19.35 16.41
CA ASP A 56 -14.23 -18.16 16.79
C ASP A 56 -13.42 -16.89 16.66
N SER A 57 -14.09 -15.81 16.23
CA SER A 57 -13.52 -14.47 16.05
C SER A 57 -14.47 -13.42 16.63
N MET A 58 -13.96 -12.19 16.82
CA MET A 58 -14.78 -11.06 17.29
C MET A 58 -15.93 -10.73 16.35
N ARG A 59 -15.73 -10.90 15.04
CA ARG A 59 -16.75 -10.68 14.01
C ARG A 59 -17.11 -12.00 13.34
N THR A 60 -18.37 -12.23 13.14
CA THR A 60 -18.92 -13.40 12.47
C THR A 60 -19.99 -12.96 11.48
N PRO A 61 -19.93 -13.32 10.18
CA PRO A 61 -18.96 -14.23 9.57
C PRO A 61 -17.62 -13.55 9.25
N SER A 62 -16.52 -14.23 9.49
CA SER A 62 -15.18 -13.75 9.16
C SER A 62 -14.20 -14.91 8.96
N PHE A 63 -13.04 -14.64 8.38
CA PHE A 63 -11.92 -15.57 8.37
C PHE A 63 -10.59 -14.84 8.42
N SER A 64 -9.61 -15.47 9.03
CA SER A 64 -8.22 -15.03 8.94
C SER A 64 -7.42 -15.95 8.02
N ILE A 65 -6.38 -15.39 7.41
CA ILE A 65 -5.42 -16.13 6.60
C ILE A 65 -4.13 -16.21 7.42
N ASN A 66 -3.68 -17.40 7.75
CA ASN A 66 -2.58 -17.60 8.69
C ASN A 66 -1.48 -18.50 8.09
N PRO A 67 -0.19 -18.27 8.38
CA PRO A 67 0.81 -19.30 8.24
C PRO A 67 0.51 -20.45 9.20
N VAL A 68 0.91 -21.67 8.86
CA VAL A 68 0.71 -22.82 9.74
C VAL A 68 1.37 -22.59 11.12
N GLY A 69 0.58 -22.70 12.19
CA GLY A 69 1.05 -22.55 13.57
C GLY A 69 1.33 -21.11 14.03
N LYS A 70 0.98 -20.09 13.24
CA LYS A 70 1.20 -18.68 13.58
C LYS A 70 0.02 -17.83 13.11
N GLU A 71 -0.29 -16.76 13.83
CA GLU A 71 -1.28 -15.77 13.39
C GLU A 71 -0.61 -14.69 12.52
N SER A 72 -1.30 -14.31 11.46
CA SER A 72 -0.83 -13.24 10.56
C SER A 72 -1.29 -11.85 11.01
N GLY A 73 -2.37 -11.78 11.79
CA GLY A 73 -3.04 -10.53 12.12
C GLY A 73 -3.95 -9.98 11.01
N ILE A 74 -4.19 -10.74 9.92
CA ILE A 74 -5.07 -10.32 8.81
C ILE A 74 -6.39 -11.09 8.85
N VAL A 75 -7.48 -10.34 8.94
CA VAL A 75 -8.85 -10.84 8.99
C VAL A 75 -9.70 -10.20 7.89
N PHE A 76 -10.54 -11.00 7.28
CA PHE A 76 -11.59 -10.58 6.37
C PHE A 76 -12.95 -10.84 7.03
N ALA A 77 -13.61 -9.80 7.47
CA ALA A 77 -14.98 -9.84 7.97
C ALA A 77 -15.94 -9.61 6.79
N GLY A 78 -16.51 -10.70 6.31
CA GLY A 78 -17.26 -10.78 5.06
C GLY A 78 -16.50 -11.48 3.93
N ILE A 79 -17.08 -11.50 2.74
CA ILE A 79 -16.54 -12.20 1.58
C ILE A 79 -15.84 -11.19 0.66
N PRO A 80 -14.51 -11.27 0.48
CA PRO A 80 -13.74 -10.31 -0.34
C PRO A 80 -13.91 -10.61 -1.84
N LEU A 81 -15.06 -10.27 -2.39
CA LEU A 81 -15.36 -10.35 -3.82
C LEU A 81 -15.30 -8.96 -4.48
N GLY A 82 -15.68 -8.86 -5.75
CA GLY A 82 -15.63 -7.61 -6.49
C GLY A 82 -14.21 -7.03 -6.52
N HIS A 83 -14.07 -5.75 -6.20
CA HIS A 83 -12.76 -5.08 -6.21
C HIS A 83 -11.81 -5.59 -5.11
N GLU A 84 -12.33 -6.12 -3.99
CA GLU A 84 -11.49 -6.64 -2.89
C GLU A 84 -10.93 -8.05 -3.14
N PHE A 85 -11.35 -8.71 -4.22
CA PHE A 85 -10.79 -10.02 -4.56
C PHE A 85 -9.28 -9.98 -4.79
N SER A 86 -8.78 -8.91 -5.40
CA SER A 86 -7.34 -8.70 -5.58
C SER A 86 -6.59 -8.53 -4.24
N SER A 87 -7.19 -7.84 -3.28
CA SER A 87 -6.61 -7.64 -1.94
C SER A 87 -6.50 -8.98 -1.19
N PHE A 88 -7.50 -9.83 -1.32
CA PHE A 88 -7.49 -11.18 -0.77
C PHE A 88 -6.41 -12.06 -1.41
N LEU A 89 -6.30 -12.07 -2.75
CA LEU A 89 -5.27 -12.84 -3.46
C LEU A 89 -3.85 -12.43 -3.05
N LEU A 90 -3.60 -11.13 -2.97
CA LEU A 90 -2.29 -10.62 -2.54
C LEU A 90 -1.98 -10.96 -1.08
N ALA A 91 -2.97 -10.90 -0.19
CA ALA A 91 -2.80 -11.30 1.21
C ALA A 91 -2.40 -12.78 1.33
N MET A 92 -3.06 -13.69 0.60
CA MET A 92 -2.67 -15.11 0.58
C MET A 92 -1.22 -15.31 0.14
N LEU A 93 -0.79 -14.64 -0.93
CA LEU A 93 0.56 -14.75 -1.45
C LEU A 93 1.59 -14.21 -0.45
N GLN A 94 1.33 -13.05 0.15
CA GLN A 94 2.24 -12.42 1.10
C GLN A 94 2.36 -13.22 2.39
N ILE A 95 1.26 -13.76 2.90
CA ILE A 95 1.25 -14.62 4.09
C ILE A 95 1.95 -15.95 3.80
N SER A 96 1.89 -16.46 2.58
CA SER A 96 2.61 -17.67 2.19
C SER A 96 4.12 -17.50 2.07
N GLY A 97 4.64 -16.26 2.14
CA GLY A 97 6.07 -15.96 2.12
C GLY A 97 6.53 -15.02 1.00
N ARG A 98 5.65 -14.63 0.06
CA ARG A 98 6.03 -13.69 -1.01
C ARG A 98 6.21 -12.28 -0.46
N ALA A 99 7.36 -11.68 -0.78
CA ALA A 99 7.66 -10.31 -0.36
C ALA A 99 6.66 -9.30 -0.98
N PRO A 100 6.10 -8.36 -0.19
CA PRO A 100 5.32 -7.25 -0.72
C PRO A 100 6.16 -6.37 -1.67
N LYS A 101 5.50 -5.78 -2.67
CA LYS A 101 6.15 -4.86 -3.61
C LYS A 101 6.21 -3.45 -3.04
N ILE A 102 7.11 -3.22 -2.10
CA ILE A 102 7.42 -1.91 -1.52
C ILE A 102 8.94 -1.71 -1.49
N SER A 103 9.39 -0.46 -1.26
CA SER A 103 10.81 -0.18 -1.11
C SER A 103 11.39 -0.85 0.13
N GLU A 104 12.64 -1.27 0.06
CA GLU A 104 13.34 -1.88 1.19
C GLU A 104 13.41 -0.92 2.39
N SER A 105 13.64 0.37 2.13
CA SER A 105 13.64 1.42 3.15
C SER A 105 12.33 1.47 3.92
N LEU A 106 11.18 1.50 3.22
CA LEU A 106 9.87 1.51 3.87
C LEU A 106 9.61 0.21 4.64
N SER A 107 9.99 -0.95 4.08
CA SER A 107 9.88 -2.23 4.76
C SER A 107 10.65 -2.25 6.09
N LEU A 108 11.88 -1.73 6.11
CA LEU A 108 12.68 -1.64 7.32
C LEU A 108 12.08 -0.69 8.36
N LYS A 109 11.51 0.43 7.91
CA LYS A 109 10.82 1.40 8.80
C LYS A 109 9.56 0.78 9.43
N ILE A 110 8.73 0.08 8.65
CA ILE A 110 7.53 -0.61 9.15
C ILE A 110 7.91 -1.65 10.22
N LYS A 111 8.96 -2.44 10.01
CA LYS A 111 9.44 -3.44 10.98
C LYS A 111 9.90 -2.85 12.31
N LYS A 112 10.25 -1.57 12.34
CA LYS A 112 10.69 -0.85 13.56
C LYS A 112 9.53 -0.30 14.41
N ILE A 113 8.29 -0.34 13.95
CA ILE A 113 7.13 0.09 14.74
C ILE A 113 6.98 -0.86 15.93
N THR A 114 7.02 -0.31 17.13
CA THR A 114 6.91 -1.06 18.40
C THR A 114 5.52 -0.98 19.01
N GLN A 115 4.72 -0.02 18.59
CA GLN A 115 3.35 0.16 19.07
C GLN A 115 2.44 -0.95 18.55
N THR A 116 1.49 -1.37 19.40
CA THR A 116 0.41 -2.28 18.97
C THR A 116 -0.65 -1.48 18.24
N LEU A 117 -0.85 -1.77 16.96
CA LEU A 117 -1.76 -1.07 16.07
C LEU A 117 -2.80 -2.06 15.52
N HIS A 118 -4.06 -1.77 15.78
CA HIS A 118 -5.17 -2.54 15.22
C HIS A 118 -5.97 -1.67 14.25
N PHE A 119 -5.98 -2.04 12.98
CA PHE A 119 -6.73 -1.35 11.94
C PHE A 119 -8.01 -2.11 11.58
N ASP A 120 -9.11 -1.38 11.55
CA ASP A 120 -10.38 -1.81 10.97
C ASP A 120 -10.64 -0.95 9.72
N SER A 121 -10.70 -1.55 8.53
CA SER A 121 -11.08 -0.84 7.30
C SER A 121 -12.48 -1.25 6.85
N TYR A 122 -13.38 -0.28 6.77
CA TYR A 122 -14.73 -0.47 6.23
C TYR A 122 -14.72 -0.20 4.74
N VAL A 123 -15.21 -1.18 3.98
CA VAL A 123 -15.16 -1.19 2.52
C VAL A 123 -16.50 -1.56 1.89
N SER A 124 -16.62 -1.29 0.60
CA SER A 124 -17.69 -1.83 -0.25
C SER A 124 -17.07 -2.60 -1.41
N LEU A 125 -17.66 -3.71 -1.81
CA LEU A 125 -17.17 -4.54 -2.90
C LEU A 125 -17.18 -3.83 -4.28
N THR A 126 -17.91 -2.74 -4.40
CA THR A 126 -18.00 -1.90 -5.60
C THR A 126 -17.10 -0.65 -5.53
N CYS A 127 -16.37 -0.46 -4.46
CA CYS A 127 -15.51 0.70 -4.26
C CYS A 127 -14.16 0.51 -4.96
N HIS A 128 -13.81 1.38 -5.92
CA HIS A 128 -12.56 1.30 -6.67
C HIS A 128 -11.31 1.72 -5.87
N ASN A 129 -11.50 2.56 -4.84
CA ASN A 129 -10.40 3.08 -4.02
C ASN A 129 -10.11 2.23 -2.77
N CYS A 130 -11.02 1.33 -2.40
CA CYS A 130 -10.89 0.52 -1.20
C CYS A 130 -9.70 -0.46 -1.27
N PRO A 131 -9.43 -1.15 -2.40
CA PRO A 131 -8.32 -2.10 -2.49
C PRO A 131 -6.95 -1.50 -2.20
N ASP A 132 -6.69 -0.26 -2.58
CA ASP A 132 -5.40 0.41 -2.31
C ASP A 132 -5.14 0.51 -0.80
N VAL A 133 -6.16 0.87 -0.03
CA VAL A 133 -6.08 1.01 1.42
C VAL A 133 -5.99 -0.35 2.11
N VAL A 134 -6.82 -1.32 1.70
CA VAL A 134 -6.81 -2.68 2.25
C VAL A 134 -5.46 -3.35 2.01
N GLN A 135 -4.91 -3.26 0.81
CA GLN A 135 -3.60 -3.83 0.48
C GLN A 135 -2.47 -3.17 1.28
N ALA A 136 -2.51 -1.84 1.44
CA ALA A 136 -1.53 -1.13 2.25
C ALA A 136 -1.56 -1.60 3.71
N LEU A 137 -2.72 -1.71 4.34
CA LEU A 137 -2.89 -2.18 5.72
C LEU A 137 -2.50 -3.66 5.88
N ASN A 138 -2.83 -4.51 4.91
CA ASN A 138 -2.37 -5.91 4.89
C ASN A 138 -0.84 -6.01 4.85
N ILE A 139 -0.18 -5.20 4.03
CA ILE A 139 1.29 -5.17 3.95
C ILE A 139 1.91 -4.76 5.30
N LEU A 140 1.32 -3.78 6.00
CA LEU A 140 1.77 -3.40 7.34
C LEU A 140 1.71 -4.60 8.31
N ALA A 141 0.59 -5.33 8.32
CA ALA A 141 0.39 -6.50 9.18
C ALA A 141 1.33 -7.66 8.81
N VAL A 142 1.57 -7.92 7.52
CA VAL A 142 2.54 -8.94 7.06
C VAL A 142 3.96 -8.63 7.53
N LEU A 143 4.35 -7.37 7.52
CA LEU A 143 5.73 -6.95 7.82
C LEU A 143 6.00 -6.78 9.32
N ASN A 144 4.97 -6.52 10.13
CA ASN A 144 5.15 -6.23 11.54
C ASN A 144 4.08 -6.94 12.39
N PRO A 145 4.48 -7.87 13.28
CA PRO A 145 3.54 -8.63 14.11
C PRO A 145 2.81 -7.78 15.17
N ASN A 146 3.25 -6.55 15.43
CA ASN A 146 2.53 -5.61 16.31
C ASN A 146 1.35 -4.92 15.60
N ILE A 147 1.20 -5.15 14.29
CA ILE A 147 0.15 -4.52 13.48
C ILE A 147 -0.83 -5.61 13.03
N THR A 148 -2.10 -5.36 13.25
CA THR A 148 -3.19 -6.22 12.78
C THR A 148 -4.17 -5.44 11.94
N HIS A 149 -4.83 -6.10 11.01
CA HIS A 149 -5.79 -5.48 10.12
C HIS A 149 -7.02 -6.36 9.92
N THR A 150 -8.21 -5.77 10.09
CA THR A 150 -9.48 -6.38 9.70
C THR A 150 -10.12 -5.58 8.57
N MET A 151 -10.28 -6.18 7.40
CA MET A 151 -11.15 -5.68 6.33
C MET A 151 -12.60 -6.04 6.65
N ILE A 152 -13.51 -5.07 6.65
CA ILE A 152 -14.92 -5.24 7.01
C ILE A 152 -15.78 -4.85 5.80
N GLU A 153 -16.50 -5.83 5.26
CA GLU A 153 -17.45 -5.61 4.17
C GLU A 153 -18.75 -4.99 4.74
N GLY A 154 -18.98 -3.71 4.41
CA GLY A 154 -20.04 -2.92 5.02
C GLY A 154 -21.45 -3.47 4.80
N GLY A 155 -21.71 -4.15 3.67
CA GLY A 155 -23.03 -4.74 3.39
C GLY A 155 -23.39 -5.89 4.33
N MET A 156 -22.40 -6.67 4.79
CA MET A 156 -22.61 -7.73 5.79
C MET A 156 -22.61 -7.20 7.23
N PHE A 157 -21.99 -6.05 7.47
CA PHE A 157 -21.83 -5.44 8.79
C PHE A 157 -22.52 -4.07 8.88
N GLN A 158 -23.71 -3.93 8.27
CA GLN A 158 -24.46 -2.67 8.20
C GLN A 158 -24.68 -2.03 9.56
N LYS A 159 -24.92 -2.82 10.60
CA LYS A 159 -25.08 -2.31 11.96
C LYS A 159 -23.83 -1.55 12.45
N GLU A 160 -22.63 -2.06 12.18
CA GLU A 160 -21.39 -1.37 12.56
C GLU A 160 -21.21 -0.07 11.76
N ILE A 161 -21.61 -0.06 10.48
CA ILE A 161 -21.62 1.14 9.63
C ILE A 161 -22.50 2.22 10.26
N ASP A 162 -23.73 1.85 10.66
CA ASP A 162 -24.71 2.78 11.23
C ASP A 162 -24.26 3.28 12.62
N ASP A 163 -23.81 2.38 13.49
CA ASP A 163 -23.34 2.71 14.84
C ASP A 163 -22.13 3.66 14.82
N LYS A 164 -21.22 3.48 13.87
CA LYS A 164 -20.02 4.32 13.66
C LYS A 164 -20.28 5.53 12.77
N LYS A 165 -21.50 5.68 12.21
CA LYS A 165 -21.88 6.78 11.31
C LYS A 165 -20.96 6.92 10.10
N ILE A 166 -20.55 5.81 9.51
CA ILE A 166 -19.66 5.81 8.34
C ILE A 166 -20.45 6.24 7.12
N MET A 167 -20.08 7.38 6.53
CA MET A 167 -20.78 7.99 5.40
C MET A 167 -20.12 7.71 4.05
N ALA A 168 -18.87 7.26 4.05
CA ALA A 168 -18.10 6.98 2.83
C ALA A 168 -17.12 5.83 3.06
N VAL A 169 -16.69 5.18 1.99
CA VAL A 169 -15.68 4.11 2.02
C VAL A 169 -14.56 4.39 1.00
N PRO A 170 -13.30 4.00 1.30
CA PRO A 170 -12.86 3.33 2.52
C PRO A 170 -12.87 4.27 3.73
N THR A 171 -13.26 3.78 4.90
CA THR A 171 -13.02 4.47 6.18
C THR A 171 -12.23 3.53 7.09
N VAL A 172 -11.18 4.05 7.68
CA VAL A 172 -10.24 3.30 8.52
C VAL A 172 -10.31 3.78 9.95
N PHE A 173 -10.38 2.84 10.88
CA PHE A 173 -10.23 3.07 12.32
C PHE A 173 -8.90 2.48 12.79
N LEU A 174 -8.23 3.16 13.68
CA LEU A 174 -7.02 2.70 14.36
C LEU A 174 -7.31 2.62 15.86
N ASN A 175 -7.17 1.42 16.43
CA ASN A 175 -7.45 1.16 17.86
C ASN A 175 -8.83 1.65 18.30
N GLY A 176 -9.83 1.60 17.40
CA GLY A 176 -11.21 2.00 17.65
C GLY A 176 -11.55 3.47 17.36
N GLU A 177 -10.57 4.33 17.12
CA GLU A 177 -10.74 5.74 16.75
C GLU A 177 -10.66 5.93 15.24
N GLU A 178 -11.45 6.86 14.68
CA GLU A 178 -11.40 7.16 13.25
C GLU A 178 -10.01 7.67 12.84
N PHE A 179 -9.35 6.91 11.99
CA PHE A 179 -8.03 7.22 11.47
C PHE A 179 -8.09 8.02 10.17
N SER A 180 -8.92 7.57 9.22
CA SER A 180 -9.04 8.25 7.92
C SER A 180 -10.33 7.88 7.20
N SER A 181 -10.77 8.76 6.31
CA SER A 181 -11.84 8.50 5.33
C SER A 181 -11.36 8.87 3.94
N GLY A 182 -11.60 8.00 2.96
CA GLY A 182 -11.13 8.13 1.58
C GLY A 182 -9.81 7.38 1.30
N ARG A 183 -9.35 7.51 0.06
CA ARG A 183 -8.14 6.84 -0.43
C ARG A 183 -6.89 7.37 0.27
N MET A 184 -6.01 6.46 0.67
CA MET A 184 -4.67 6.78 1.15
C MET A 184 -3.63 5.85 0.52
N THR A 185 -2.45 6.38 0.25
CA THR A 185 -1.29 5.56 -0.16
C THR A 185 -0.62 4.93 1.06
N MET A 186 0.22 3.94 0.83
CA MET A 186 1.03 3.30 1.87
C MET A 186 1.87 4.34 2.64
N GLU A 187 2.49 5.27 1.93
CA GLU A 187 3.33 6.32 2.50
C GLU A 187 2.52 7.24 3.40
N GLN A 188 1.33 7.68 2.95
CA GLN A 188 0.43 8.53 3.72
C GLN A 188 -0.07 7.83 5.01
N ILE A 189 -0.38 6.52 4.91
CA ILE A 189 -0.77 5.73 6.09
C ILE A 189 0.40 5.64 7.06
N PHE A 190 1.60 5.32 6.56
CA PHE A 190 2.81 5.21 7.37
C PHE A 190 3.15 6.54 8.06
N GLU A 191 3.14 7.64 7.33
CA GLU A 191 3.39 8.99 7.85
C GLU A 191 2.37 9.38 8.95
N LYS A 192 1.11 9.03 8.75
CA LYS A 192 0.06 9.32 9.74
C LYS A 192 0.21 8.49 11.03
N ILE A 193 0.79 7.29 10.95
CA ILE A 193 1.11 6.44 12.12
C ILE A 193 2.31 6.98 12.88
N THR A 194 3.36 7.39 12.17
CA THR A 194 4.66 7.72 12.76
C THR A 194 4.84 9.21 13.05
N GLY A 195 3.89 10.04 12.61
CA GLY A 195 4.02 11.48 12.51
C GLY A 195 4.74 11.87 11.22
N PRO A 196 4.81 13.18 10.90
CA PRO A 196 5.61 13.62 9.76
C PRO A 196 6.99 12.99 9.88
N LEU A 197 7.42 12.36 8.82
CA LEU A 197 8.75 11.76 8.73
C LEU A 197 9.77 12.90 8.87
N ILE A 198 10.03 13.31 10.10
CA ILE A 198 11.32 13.92 10.42
C ILE A 198 12.28 12.77 10.15
N GLU A 199 12.90 12.80 8.98
CA GLU A 199 14.01 11.93 8.66
C GLU A 199 15.18 12.25 9.61
N GLU A 200 15.05 11.91 10.90
CA GLU A 200 16.21 11.53 11.70
C GLU A 200 16.65 10.13 11.29
N VAL A 201 16.89 9.96 10.03
CA VAL A 201 17.81 8.94 9.56
C VAL A 201 19.13 9.67 9.40
N LEU A 202 19.88 9.75 10.50
CA LEU A 202 21.32 9.76 10.46
C LEU A 202 21.81 8.47 9.77
N PHE A 203 21.48 8.33 8.47
CA PHE A 203 22.38 7.63 7.61
C PHE A 203 23.60 8.55 7.48
N GLU A 204 24.78 8.03 7.76
CA GLU A 204 25.98 8.49 7.06
C GLU A 204 25.73 8.25 5.56
N LYS A 205 24.89 9.08 4.94
CA LYS A 205 24.68 9.06 3.50
C LYS A 205 26.01 9.49 2.92
N VAL A 206 26.65 8.60 2.20
CA VAL A 206 27.75 9.01 1.32
C VAL A 206 27.22 10.20 0.52
N PRO A 207 27.89 11.35 0.48
CA PRO A 207 27.40 12.55 -0.19
C PRO A 207 27.02 12.29 -1.65
N TYR A 208 25.99 12.94 -2.15
CA TYR A 208 25.68 12.92 -3.57
C TYR A 208 26.74 13.72 -4.34
N ASP A 209 27.11 13.26 -5.51
CA ASP A 209 27.92 14.06 -6.43
C ASP A 209 27.07 15.19 -7.04
N VAL A 210 25.77 14.91 -7.25
CA VAL A 210 24.76 15.89 -7.72
C VAL A 210 23.49 15.73 -6.92
N LEU A 211 23.08 16.80 -6.22
CA LEU A 211 21.77 16.90 -5.59
C LEU A 211 20.97 17.99 -6.29
N VAL A 212 19.83 17.62 -6.87
CA VAL A 212 18.93 18.54 -7.57
C VAL A 212 17.75 18.90 -6.68
N ILE A 213 17.45 20.19 -6.58
CA ILE A 213 16.34 20.71 -5.79
C ILE A 213 15.24 21.17 -6.74
N GLY A 214 14.04 20.59 -6.59
CA GLY A 214 12.84 20.88 -7.38
C GLY A 214 12.28 19.65 -8.08
N GLY A 215 10.96 19.64 -8.35
CA GLY A 215 10.24 18.50 -8.95
C GLY A 215 9.78 18.73 -10.39
N GLY A 216 10.11 19.86 -11.00
CA GLY A 216 9.67 20.22 -12.35
C GLY A 216 10.51 19.60 -13.49
N PRO A 217 10.17 19.88 -14.77
CA PRO A 217 10.86 19.32 -15.94
C PRO A 217 12.37 19.57 -15.98
N ALA A 218 12.81 20.76 -15.55
CA ALA A 218 14.24 21.11 -15.51
C ALA A 218 15.01 20.21 -14.52
N ALA A 219 14.48 20.03 -13.32
CA ALA A 219 15.06 19.15 -12.31
C ALA A 219 15.07 17.70 -12.78
N SER A 220 13.96 17.23 -13.35
CA SER A 220 13.84 15.88 -13.91
C SER A 220 14.86 15.63 -15.02
N SER A 221 15.06 16.59 -15.91
CA SER A 221 16.09 16.50 -16.95
C SER A 221 17.49 16.43 -16.33
N ALA A 222 17.80 17.28 -15.36
CA ALA A 222 19.11 17.31 -14.72
C ALA A 222 19.45 15.96 -14.05
N VAL A 223 18.53 15.38 -13.26
CA VAL A 223 18.78 14.09 -12.59
C VAL A 223 18.89 12.92 -13.56
N ILE A 224 18.08 12.88 -14.63
CA ILE A 224 18.17 11.84 -15.66
C ILE A 224 19.55 11.90 -16.33
N TYR A 225 19.98 13.07 -16.77
CA TYR A 225 21.29 13.21 -17.47
C TYR A 225 22.47 12.91 -16.55
N ALA A 226 22.43 13.28 -15.27
CA ALA A 226 23.44 12.94 -14.29
C ALA A 226 23.49 11.41 -14.05
N ALA A 227 22.35 10.80 -13.78
CA ALA A 227 22.23 9.36 -13.52
C ALA A 227 22.67 8.52 -14.72
N ARG A 228 22.35 8.92 -15.94
CA ARG A 228 22.82 8.25 -17.18
C ARG A 228 24.32 8.25 -17.35
N LYS A 229 25.03 9.16 -16.72
CA LYS A 229 26.50 9.19 -16.69
C LYS A 229 27.09 8.40 -15.52
N GLY A 230 26.27 7.70 -14.75
CA GLY A 230 26.70 6.97 -13.57
C GLY A 230 27.07 7.85 -12.38
N ILE A 231 26.66 9.13 -12.41
CA ILE A 231 26.88 10.06 -11.31
C ILE A 231 25.86 9.74 -10.20
N ARG A 232 26.32 9.62 -8.96
CA ARG A 232 25.44 9.43 -7.81
C ARG A 232 24.57 10.66 -7.60
N THR A 233 23.26 10.50 -7.84
CA THR A 233 22.32 11.61 -7.98
C THR A 233 21.16 11.50 -7.01
N GLY A 234 20.83 12.60 -6.35
CA GLY A 234 19.63 12.77 -5.53
C GLY A 234 18.71 13.85 -6.09
N LEU A 235 17.42 13.73 -5.82
CA LEU A 235 16.38 14.70 -6.13
C LEU A 235 15.61 15.06 -4.85
N VAL A 236 15.52 16.35 -4.54
CA VAL A 236 14.70 16.86 -3.43
C VAL A 236 13.58 17.70 -3.98
N ALA A 237 12.33 17.39 -3.65
CA ALA A 237 11.18 18.18 -4.09
C ALA A 237 10.03 18.11 -3.09
N ASP A 238 9.27 19.17 -2.97
CA ASP A 238 8.01 19.20 -2.25
C ASP A 238 6.95 18.35 -2.97
N SER A 239 6.80 18.57 -4.28
CA SER A 239 5.90 17.80 -5.15
C SER A 239 6.54 17.54 -6.49
N PHE A 240 6.11 16.46 -7.18
CA PHE A 240 6.57 16.16 -8.53
C PHE A 240 5.73 16.93 -9.55
N GLY A 241 6.40 17.56 -10.53
CA GLY A 241 5.77 18.30 -11.62
C GLY A 241 5.89 19.81 -11.54
N GLY A 242 6.00 20.38 -10.31
CA GLY A 242 6.05 21.82 -10.12
C GLY A 242 4.86 22.53 -10.78
N GLN A 243 5.03 23.76 -11.27
CA GLN A 243 3.96 24.56 -11.90
C GLN A 243 3.40 23.94 -13.19
N VAL A 244 4.11 23.00 -13.80
CA VAL A 244 3.68 22.38 -15.07
C VAL A 244 2.40 21.59 -14.89
N VAL A 245 2.14 21.00 -13.74
CA VAL A 245 0.90 20.26 -13.48
C VAL A 245 -0.36 21.11 -13.52
N GLU A 246 -0.23 22.43 -13.37
CA GLU A 246 -1.34 23.38 -13.47
C GLU A 246 -1.56 23.89 -14.91
N THR A 247 -0.69 23.50 -15.85
CA THR A 247 -0.74 23.98 -17.24
C THR A 247 -1.71 23.15 -18.07
N LEU A 248 -2.75 23.79 -18.62
CA LEU A 248 -3.81 23.13 -19.39
C LEU A 248 -3.34 22.64 -20.77
N GLY A 249 -2.41 23.33 -21.39
CA GLY A 249 -1.89 22.95 -22.70
C GLY A 249 -0.42 23.32 -22.88
N ILE A 250 0.38 22.40 -23.39
CA ILE A 250 1.81 22.52 -23.63
C ILE A 250 2.06 22.18 -25.10
N GLU A 251 2.56 23.17 -25.89
CA GLU A 251 2.84 23.06 -27.32
C GLU A 251 4.32 23.29 -27.66
N ASN A 252 5.12 23.63 -26.66
CA ASN A 252 6.53 23.97 -26.82
C ASN A 252 7.50 22.86 -26.38
N MET A 253 6.99 21.63 -26.19
CA MET A 253 7.83 20.48 -25.85
C MET A 253 8.31 19.78 -27.12
N ILE A 254 9.63 19.74 -27.34
CA ILE A 254 10.21 19.08 -28.53
C ILE A 254 9.79 17.61 -28.55
N GLY A 255 9.27 17.18 -29.70
CA GLY A 255 8.79 15.80 -29.90
C GLY A 255 7.34 15.56 -29.51
N THR A 256 6.65 16.57 -28.96
CA THR A 256 5.23 16.49 -28.59
C THR A 256 4.53 17.75 -29.08
N SER A 257 3.64 17.61 -30.08
CA SER A 257 2.94 18.75 -30.67
C SER A 257 1.93 19.42 -29.72
N TYR A 258 1.34 18.63 -28.85
CA TYR A 258 0.42 19.05 -27.78
C TYR A 258 0.35 18.01 -26.65
N THR A 259 0.33 18.49 -25.42
CA THR A 259 0.06 17.66 -24.24
C THR A 259 -0.50 18.53 -23.10
N GLU A 260 -1.07 17.89 -22.10
CA GLU A 260 -1.49 18.54 -20.84
C GLU A 260 -0.38 18.38 -19.80
N GLY A 261 -0.25 19.37 -18.90
CA GLY A 261 0.78 19.38 -17.86
C GLY A 261 0.80 18.13 -16.99
N PRO A 262 -0.34 17.70 -16.40
CA PRO A 262 -0.39 16.47 -15.60
C PRO A 262 0.08 15.24 -16.37
N LYS A 263 -0.35 15.08 -17.62
CA LYS A 263 0.02 13.95 -18.47
C LYS A 263 1.52 13.93 -18.80
N LEU A 264 2.06 15.11 -19.13
CA LEU A 264 3.50 15.25 -19.37
C LEU A 264 4.30 14.85 -18.10
N MET A 265 3.91 15.39 -16.96
CA MET A 265 4.66 15.17 -15.72
C MET A 265 4.54 13.74 -15.21
N GLN A 266 3.45 13.05 -15.45
CA GLN A 266 3.33 11.61 -15.17
C GLN A 266 4.34 10.79 -15.99
N GLN A 267 4.52 11.11 -17.29
CA GLN A 267 5.51 10.45 -18.14
C GLN A 267 6.94 10.77 -17.68
N VAL A 268 7.21 12.03 -17.34
CA VAL A 268 8.51 12.48 -16.84
C VAL A 268 8.85 11.82 -15.50
N GLU A 269 7.90 11.72 -14.58
CA GLU A 269 8.09 11.03 -13.31
C GLU A 269 8.43 9.55 -13.50
N SER A 270 7.67 8.86 -14.37
CA SER A 270 7.94 7.47 -14.70
C SER A 270 9.36 7.29 -15.27
N HIS A 271 9.81 8.25 -16.10
CA HIS A 271 11.15 8.24 -16.68
C HIS A 271 12.24 8.48 -15.61
N VAL A 272 12.04 9.44 -14.69
CA VAL A 272 12.99 9.66 -13.57
C VAL A 272 13.10 8.40 -12.69
N ARG A 273 11.98 7.76 -12.35
CA ARG A 273 11.95 6.54 -11.53
C ARG A 273 12.54 5.30 -12.20
N SER A 274 12.79 5.35 -13.51
CA SER A 274 13.48 4.25 -14.22
C SER A 274 15.00 4.24 -14.04
N TYR A 275 15.56 5.28 -13.43
CA TYR A 275 17.00 5.39 -13.13
C TYR A 275 17.27 5.24 -11.62
N PRO A 276 18.48 4.85 -11.22
CA PRO A 276 18.88 4.76 -9.82
C PRO A 276 19.14 6.16 -9.23
N ILE A 277 18.06 6.91 -9.02
CA ILE A 277 18.04 8.25 -8.44
C ILE A 277 17.38 8.17 -7.07
N ASP A 278 18.03 8.68 -6.04
CA ASP A 278 17.43 8.83 -4.73
C ASP A 278 16.45 10.00 -4.74
N ILE A 279 15.16 9.73 -4.62
CA ILE A 279 14.09 10.73 -4.72
C ILE A 279 13.54 11.00 -3.33
N MET A 280 13.70 12.23 -2.84
CA MET A 280 13.20 12.72 -1.56
C MET A 280 12.03 13.69 -1.82
N MET A 281 10.80 13.18 -1.66
CA MET A 281 9.57 13.95 -1.84
C MET A 281 9.06 14.50 -0.52
N ASN A 282 8.14 15.48 -0.60
CA ASN A 282 7.59 16.21 0.55
C ASN A 282 8.67 16.88 1.39
N GLN A 283 9.71 17.39 0.74
CA GLN A 283 10.84 18.04 1.36
C GLN A 283 11.09 19.40 0.70
N GLN A 284 11.28 20.43 1.54
CA GLN A 284 11.68 21.75 1.07
C GLN A 284 13.10 22.04 1.51
N ALA A 285 13.93 22.48 0.58
CA ALA A 285 15.26 22.97 0.90
C ALA A 285 15.17 24.36 1.55
N VAL A 286 15.53 24.47 2.83
CA VAL A 286 15.39 25.70 3.62
C VAL A 286 16.73 26.39 3.89
N SER A 287 17.84 25.67 3.73
CA SER A 287 19.15 26.25 3.91
C SER A 287 20.22 25.62 3.02
N LEU A 288 21.25 26.37 2.69
CA LEU A 288 22.41 25.94 1.93
C LEU A 288 23.67 26.47 2.61
N ASN A 289 24.50 25.56 3.11
CA ASN A 289 25.75 25.90 3.78
C ASN A 289 26.92 25.22 3.07
N LYS A 290 27.90 25.98 2.64
CA LYS A 290 29.12 25.48 2.00
C LYS A 290 30.17 25.19 3.09
N GLU A 291 30.59 23.96 3.15
CA GLU A 291 31.73 23.50 3.94
C GLU A 291 32.84 23.02 3.02
N GLN A 292 34.07 23.08 3.46
CA GLN A 292 35.30 22.86 2.66
C GLN A 292 35.14 22.07 1.33
N HIS A 293 34.55 20.88 1.37
CA HIS A 293 34.40 20.00 0.20
C HIS A 293 32.93 19.64 -0.10
N PHE A 294 31.97 20.07 0.71
CA PHE A 294 30.57 19.71 0.59
C PHE A 294 29.67 20.95 0.64
N ILE A 295 28.48 20.80 0.09
CA ILE A 295 27.38 21.72 0.26
C ILE A 295 26.30 20.99 1.06
N ASN A 296 26.05 21.46 2.27
CA ASN A 296 25.01 20.93 3.12
C ASN A 296 23.69 21.63 2.82
N ILE A 297 22.64 20.83 2.55
CA ILE A 297 21.30 21.31 2.33
C ILE A 297 20.46 20.94 3.54
N GLY A 298 19.92 21.93 4.23
CA GLY A 298 18.92 21.74 5.26
C GLY A 298 17.54 21.56 4.62
N LEU A 299 16.82 20.54 5.05
CA LEU A 299 15.46 20.23 4.60
C LEU A 299 14.45 20.51 5.73
N ALA A 300 13.19 20.86 5.36
CA ALA A 300 12.06 21.05 6.26
C ALA A 300 10.89 20.18 5.87
#